data_a42a3758041af09dcbb8b72aa8eee853
#
_entry.id   a42a3758041af09dcbb8b72aa8eee853
#
_cell.length_a   1.000
_cell.length_b   1.000
_cell.length_c   1.000
_cell.angle_alpha   90.00
_cell.angle_beta   90.00
_cell.angle_gamma   90.00
#
_symmetry.space_group_name_H-M   'P 1'
#
loop_
_entity.id
_entity.type
_entity.pdbx_description
1 polymer ?
#
loop_
_entity_poly.entity_id
_entity_poly.type
_entity_poly.pdbx_seq_one_letter_code
_entity_poly.pdbx_strand_id
1 'polypeptide(L)'
;MLSHDVDMSRLRPPAVAGTFYPLDAAELRRTVTGFIEGCHRAKTVRRPKALIVPHAGYAYSGAVAGCAYRRLRDSGARVRHVVLIGPTHRVPLRGLAIPSLDGFDTPLGPVPIDGAGRQRLRELGLAGIADAPHAAEHSLEVQVPFLQAVLGDFDLLPIAAGLAPTELVARALDAVWGGDDTLIVVSSDLSHYHTSDEARKLDATTTQSILERRSDLSDEQACGARGINGLMQVARHRGLAVELVDQRNSGDTAGDRARVVGYGSYALYEA
;
A
#
# COMPACT_ATOMS: atom_id res chain seq x y z
N MET A 1 18.86 -6.40 18.03
CA MET A 1 17.72 -6.85 18.85
C MET A 1 17.00 -5.60 19.35
N LEU A 2 15.99 -5.13 18.66
CA LEU A 2 15.08 -4.09 19.14
C LEU A 2 13.81 -4.81 19.63
N SER A 3 13.85 -5.38 20.84
CA SER A 3 12.62 -5.74 21.52
C SER A 3 12.01 -4.44 22.06
N HIS A 4 11.26 -3.75 21.22
CA HIS A 4 10.30 -2.82 21.74
C HIS A 4 9.17 -3.70 22.28
N ASP A 5 9.00 -3.76 23.60
CA ASP A 5 7.78 -4.22 24.22
C ASP A 5 6.66 -3.30 23.73
N VAL A 6 6.00 -3.71 22.64
CA VAL A 6 4.81 -2.99 22.13
C VAL A 6 3.75 -3.15 23.19
N ASP A 7 3.29 -2.05 23.76
CA ASP A 7 2.17 -2.07 24.72
C ASP A 7 0.93 -2.62 24.01
N MET A 8 0.56 -3.87 24.33
CA MET A 8 -0.55 -4.58 23.69
C MET A 8 -1.91 -3.91 23.97
N SER A 9 -1.99 -3.00 24.93
CA SER A 9 -3.21 -2.23 25.21
C SER A 9 -3.49 -1.13 24.20
N ARG A 10 -2.51 -0.74 23.38
CA ARG A 10 -2.57 0.37 22.42
C ARG A 10 -2.42 -0.07 20.97
N LEU A 11 -2.78 -1.31 20.67
CA LEU A 11 -2.80 -1.80 19.29
C LEU A 11 -4.12 -1.45 18.58
N ARG A 12 -4.03 -1.17 17.29
CA ARG A 12 -5.18 -1.15 16.40
C ARG A 12 -5.58 -2.60 16.09
N PRO A 13 -6.78 -3.05 16.51
CA PRO A 13 -7.24 -4.39 16.17
C PRO A 13 -7.52 -4.53 14.66
N PRO A 14 -7.43 -5.74 14.08
CA PRO A 14 -7.78 -5.95 12.68
C PRO A 14 -9.27 -5.68 12.44
N ALA A 15 -9.59 -4.84 11.45
CA ALA A 15 -10.97 -4.46 11.14
C ALA A 15 -11.63 -5.38 10.09
N VAL A 16 -10.81 -6.03 9.24
CA VAL A 16 -11.32 -6.81 8.09
C VAL A 16 -10.78 -8.24 8.03
N ALA A 17 -10.14 -8.72 9.10
CA ALA A 17 -9.81 -10.14 9.26
C ALA A 17 -11.09 -11.00 9.26
N GLY A 18 -11.07 -12.13 8.56
CA GLY A 18 -12.24 -12.99 8.34
C GLY A 18 -13.21 -12.52 7.25
N THR A 19 -12.97 -11.33 6.67
CA THR A 19 -13.81 -10.79 5.58
C THR A 19 -12.99 -10.47 4.33
N PHE A 20 -11.91 -9.70 4.43
CA PHE A 20 -11.02 -9.38 3.32
C PHE A 20 -9.88 -10.38 3.17
N TYR A 21 -9.48 -10.99 4.27
CA TYR A 21 -8.45 -12.02 4.32
C TYR A 21 -8.74 -13.02 5.47
N PRO A 22 -8.15 -14.23 5.46
CA PRO A 22 -8.39 -15.24 6.49
C PRO A 22 -8.08 -14.75 7.91
N LEU A 23 -8.95 -15.09 8.86
CA LEU A 23 -8.73 -14.82 10.29
C LEU A 23 -7.73 -15.80 10.92
N ASP A 24 -7.70 -17.05 10.45
CA ASP A 24 -6.73 -18.04 10.92
C ASP A 24 -5.33 -17.71 10.43
N ALA A 25 -4.36 -17.63 11.35
CA ALA A 25 -2.99 -17.24 11.05
C ALA A 25 -2.28 -18.18 10.06
N ALA A 26 -2.52 -19.49 10.18
CA ALA A 26 -1.88 -20.47 9.31
C ALA A 26 -2.47 -20.43 7.89
N GLU A 27 -3.78 -20.26 7.79
CA GLU A 27 -4.47 -20.06 6.51
C GLU A 27 -4.04 -18.76 5.84
N LEU A 28 -4.00 -17.65 6.59
CA LEU A 28 -3.54 -16.35 6.08
C LEU A 28 -2.12 -16.43 5.53
N ARG A 29 -1.20 -17.05 6.27
CA ARG A 29 0.19 -17.24 5.83
C ARG A 29 0.26 -18.07 4.55
N ARG A 30 -0.48 -19.19 4.45
CA ARG A 30 -0.53 -20.01 3.23
C ARG A 30 -1.09 -19.22 2.04
N THR A 31 -2.17 -18.47 2.27
CA THR A 31 -2.85 -17.66 1.24
C THR A 31 -1.90 -16.59 0.67
N VAL A 32 -1.28 -15.79 1.54
CA VAL A 32 -0.34 -14.74 1.13
C VAL A 32 0.88 -15.33 0.42
N THR A 33 1.46 -16.40 0.97
CA THR A 33 2.59 -17.09 0.33
C THR A 33 2.22 -17.63 -1.05
N GLY A 34 1.03 -18.22 -1.18
CA GLY A 34 0.52 -18.73 -2.45
C GLY A 34 0.39 -17.63 -3.52
N PHE A 35 -0.11 -16.44 -3.17
CA PHE A 35 -0.16 -15.29 -4.09
C PHE A 35 1.23 -14.82 -4.50
N ILE A 36 2.16 -14.72 -3.56
CA ILE A 36 3.54 -14.32 -3.85
C ILE A 36 4.23 -15.35 -4.76
N GLU A 37 4.07 -16.62 -4.51
CA GLU A 37 4.69 -17.72 -5.28
C GLU A 37 4.05 -17.93 -6.64
N GLY A 38 2.76 -17.65 -6.79
CA GLY A 38 2.02 -17.74 -8.04
C GLY A 38 2.44 -16.73 -9.12
N CYS A 39 3.23 -15.72 -8.76
CA CYS A 39 3.67 -14.70 -9.72
C CYS A 39 4.96 -15.11 -10.45
N HIS A 40 5.13 -14.59 -11.67
CA HIS A 40 6.36 -14.80 -12.43
C HIS A 40 7.55 -14.05 -11.81
N ARG A 41 8.71 -14.69 -11.82
CA ARG A 41 9.96 -14.04 -11.42
C ARG A 41 10.34 -12.94 -12.40
N ALA A 42 10.88 -11.84 -11.87
CA ALA A 42 11.49 -10.82 -12.71
C ALA A 42 12.71 -11.39 -13.44
N LYS A 43 12.92 -10.98 -14.70
CA LYS A 43 14.13 -11.28 -15.45
C LYS A 43 15.36 -10.64 -14.81
N THR A 44 15.19 -9.45 -14.25
CA THR A 44 16.23 -8.70 -13.54
C THR A 44 15.77 -8.43 -12.13
N VAL A 45 16.59 -8.79 -11.15
CA VAL A 45 16.32 -8.54 -9.74
C VAL A 45 16.84 -7.14 -9.41
N ARG A 46 15.91 -6.24 -9.06
CA ARG A 46 16.19 -4.89 -8.56
C ARG A 46 15.43 -4.69 -7.26
N ARG A 47 15.99 -3.91 -6.35
CA ARG A 47 15.31 -3.55 -5.11
C ARG A 47 14.29 -2.42 -5.37
N PRO A 48 12.99 -2.65 -5.16
CA PRO A 48 12.03 -1.56 -5.26
C PRO A 48 12.18 -0.60 -4.07
N LYS A 49 12.20 0.69 -4.36
CA LYS A 49 12.12 1.76 -3.36
C LYS A 49 10.69 2.09 -2.99
N ALA A 50 9.77 1.93 -3.95
CA ALA A 50 8.35 2.09 -3.68
C ALA A 50 7.52 1.06 -4.44
N LEU A 51 6.34 0.76 -3.91
CA LEU A 51 5.32 -0.09 -4.51
C LEU A 51 3.99 0.68 -4.56
N ILE A 52 3.19 0.42 -5.60
CA ILE A 52 1.76 0.73 -5.62
C ILE A 52 1.05 -0.61 -5.69
N VAL A 53 0.08 -0.86 -4.78
CA VAL A 53 -0.52 -2.19 -4.57
C VAL A 53 -2.02 -2.08 -4.31
N PRO A 54 -2.87 -2.94 -4.90
CA PRO A 54 -4.31 -2.93 -4.69
C PRO A 54 -4.69 -3.41 -3.28
N HIS A 55 -5.94 -3.05 -2.84
CA HIS A 55 -6.41 -3.32 -1.48
C HIS A 55 -7.82 -3.90 -1.37
N ALA A 56 -8.38 -4.45 -2.44
CA ALA A 56 -9.60 -5.23 -2.33
C ALA A 56 -9.38 -6.52 -1.51
N GLY A 57 -10.46 -7.22 -1.18
CA GLY A 57 -10.34 -8.53 -0.52
C GLY A 57 -9.43 -9.48 -1.30
N TYR A 58 -8.70 -10.33 -0.60
CA TYR A 58 -7.63 -11.17 -1.16
C TYR A 58 -8.08 -12.10 -2.29
N ALA A 59 -9.33 -12.57 -2.25
CA ALA A 59 -9.91 -13.36 -3.34
C ALA A 59 -9.90 -12.62 -4.69
N TYR A 60 -9.97 -11.29 -4.65
CA TYR A 60 -10.04 -10.43 -5.83
C TYR A 60 -8.67 -9.87 -6.22
N SER A 61 -8.00 -9.17 -5.31
CA SER A 61 -6.77 -8.42 -5.60
C SER A 61 -5.48 -9.10 -5.13
N GLY A 62 -5.57 -10.16 -4.30
CA GLY A 62 -4.40 -10.77 -3.66
C GLY A 62 -3.36 -11.28 -4.64
N ALA A 63 -3.77 -11.82 -5.80
CA ALA A 63 -2.83 -12.27 -6.82
C ALA A 63 -2.02 -11.12 -7.43
N VAL A 64 -2.66 -9.97 -7.66
CA VAL A 64 -2.00 -8.76 -8.21
C VAL A 64 -1.08 -8.14 -7.16
N ALA A 65 -1.54 -8.04 -5.90
CA ALA A 65 -0.72 -7.58 -4.77
C ALA A 65 0.51 -8.47 -4.58
N GLY A 66 0.33 -9.80 -4.58
CA GLY A 66 1.40 -10.77 -4.42
C GLY A 66 2.53 -10.59 -5.42
N CYS A 67 2.24 -10.13 -6.66
CA CYS A 67 3.26 -9.89 -7.68
C CYS A 67 4.21 -8.74 -7.30
N ALA A 68 3.70 -7.64 -6.75
CA ALA A 68 4.54 -6.56 -6.24
C ALA A 68 5.41 -7.02 -5.05
N TYR A 69 4.80 -7.71 -4.09
CA TYR A 69 5.52 -8.23 -2.94
C TYR A 69 6.55 -9.32 -3.32
N ARG A 70 6.33 -10.05 -4.42
CA ARG A 70 7.34 -10.92 -4.96
C ARG A 70 8.58 -10.16 -5.44
N ARG A 71 8.42 -9.00 -6.11
CA ARG A 71 9.57 -8.14 -6.50
C ARG A 71 10.41 -7.76 -5.27
N LEU A 72 9.73 -7.40 -4.18
CA LEU A 72 10.40 -7.06 -2.92
C LEU A 72 11.14 -8.25 -2.33
N ARG A 73 10.48 -9.41 -2.18
CA ARG A 73 11.08 -10.64 -1.63
C ARG A 73 12.30 -11.10 -2.42
N ASP A 74 12.15 -11.19 -3.75
CA ASP A 74 13.20 -11.73 -4.62
C ASP A 74 14.42 -10.79 -4.69
N SER A 75 14.26 -9.50 -4.36
CA SER A 75 15.35 -8.53 -4.28
C SER A 75 16.30 -8.76 -3.08
N GLY A 76 15.87 -9.51 -2.08
CA GLY A 76 16.62 -9.68 -0.84
C GLY A 76 16.81 -8.41 -0.01
N ALA A 77 15.99 -7.38 -0.27
CA ALA A 77 16.06 -6.11 0.43
C ALA A 77 15.83 -6.27 1.94
N ARG A 78 16.68 -5.66 2.74
CA ARG A 78 16.55 -5.61 4.19
C ARG A 78 15.80 -4.34 4.59
N VAL A 79 14.48 -4.38 4.45
CA VAL A 79 13.60 -3.28 4.85
C VAL A 79 13.33 -3.37 6.35
N ARG A 80 13.48 -2.22 7.05
CA ARG A 80 13.17 -2.06 8.47
C ARG A 80 12.05 -1.04 8.71
N HIS A 81 11.86 -0.11 7.80
CA HIS A 81 10.87 0.95 7.90
C HIS A 81 9.94 0.89 6.70
N VAL A 82 8.63 0.80 6.94
CA VAL A 82 7.62 0.80 5.88
C VAL A 82 6.72 2.03 6.05
N VAL A 83 6.75 2.93 5.09
CA VAL A 83 5.81 4.03 4.98
C VAL A 83 4.64 3.55 4.10
N LEU A 84 3.47 3.42 4.69
CA LEU A 84 2.28 2.90 4.03
C LEU A 84 1.21 3.98 3.96
N ILE A 85 0.88 4.45 2.76
CA ILE A 85 -0.16 5.45 2.54
C ILE A 85 -1.32 4.87 1.73
N GLY A 86 -2.55 5.19 2.13
CA GLY A 86 -3.78 4.77 1.43
C GLY A 86 -4.96 5.69 1.72
N PRO A 87 -6.03 5.58 0.92
CA PRO A 87 -7.22 6.41 1.07
C PRO A 87 -8.02 6.05 2.33
N THR A 88 -8.88 6.99 2.76
CA THR A 88 -9.91 6.75 3.78
C THR A 88 -11.26 6.52 3.11
N HIS A 89 -11.87 5.35 3.34
CA HIS A 89 -13.19 5.00 2.79
C HIS A 89 -14.33 5.14 3.81
N ARG A 90 -13.99 5.13 5.11
CA ARG A 90 -14.96 5.06 6.20
C ARG A 90 -15.18 6.39 6.91
N VAL A 91 -14.15 7.19 7.03
CA VAL A 91 -14.18 8.46 7.79
C VAL A 91 -13.72 9.60 6.88
N PRO A 92 -14.53 10.65 6.69
CA PRO A 92 -14.08 11.84 5.97
C PRO A 92 -12.86 12.46 6.66
N LEU A 93 -11.83 12.75 5.88
CA LEU A 93 -10.60 13.36 6.36
C LEU A 93 -10.17 14.50 5.43
N ARG A 94 -9.71 15.61 6.00
CA ARG A 94 -9.00 16.67 5.26
C ARG A 94 -7.51 16.59 5.60
N GLY A 95 -6.66 16.44 4.58
CA GLY A 95 -5.22 16.26 4.76
C GLY A 95 -4.82 14.81 5.04
N LEU A 96 -3.77 14.63 5.83
CA LEU A 96 -3.18 13.34 6.19
C LEU A 96 -3.33 13.07 7.69
N ALA A 97 -3.58 11.82 8.07
CA ALA A 97 -3.64 11.39 9.47
C ALA A 97 -2.72 10.20 9.72
N ILE A 98 -2.09 10.20 10.90
CA ILE A 98 -1.31 9.11 11.45
C ILE A 98 -1.91 8.71 12.81
N PRO A 99 -1.88 7.43 13.22
CA PRO A 99 -2.51 7.00 14.45
C PRO A 99 -1.69 7.40 15.69
N SER A 100 -2.37 7.53 16.82
CA SER A 100 -1.71 7.68 18.14
C SER A 100 -1.25 6.35 18.72
N LEU A 101 -1.79 5.23 18.24
CA LEU A 101 -1.54 3.86 18.69
C LEU A 101 -0.09 3.44 18.46
N ASP A 102 0.34 2.39 19.13
CA ASP A 102 1.74 1.92 19.11
C ASP A 102 1.97 0.76 18.14
N GLY A 103 0.90 0.18 17.57
CA GLY A 103 0.99 -0.89 16.58
C GLY A 103 -0.31 -1.19 15.87
N PHE A 104 -0.20 -1.94 14.79
CA PHE A 104 -1.32 -2.61 14.11
C PHE A 104 -1.27 -4.09 14.44
N ASP A 105 -2.38 -4.64 14.94
CA ASP A 105 -2.52 -6.07 15.15
C ASP A 105 -3.03 -6.76 13.87
N THR A 106 -2.56 -7.98 13.65
CA THR A 106 -2.98 -8.87 12.57
C THR A 106 -3.02 -10.32 13.08
N PRO A 107 -3.69 -11.24 12.38
CA PRO A 107 -3.60 -12.66 12.73
C PRO A 107 -2.18 -13.24 12.71
N LEU A 108 -1.23 -12.56 12.03
CA LEU A 108 0.18 -12.96 11.99
C LEU A 108 1.02 -12.35 13.13
N GLY A 109 0.40 -11.56 14.00
CA GLY A 109 1.01 -10.83 15.11
C GLY A 109 1.06 -9.32 14.89
N PRO A 110 1.43 -8.56 15.93
CA PRO A 110 1.46 -7.11 15.89
C PRO A 110 2.67 -6.59 15.09
N VAL A 111 2.48 -5.41 14.47
CA VAL A 111 3.53 -4.63 13.80
C VAL A 111 3.63 -3.28 14.51
N PRO A 112 4.80 -2.90 15.05
CA PRO A 112 4.98 -1.63 15.74
C PRO A 112 4.89 -0.44 14.78
N ILE A 113 4.46 0.71 15.31
CA ILE A 113 4.47 1.97 14.57
C ILE A 113 5.87 2.60 14.61
N ASP A 114 6.32 3.13 13.48
CA ASP A 114 7.50 4.00 13.40
C ASP A 114 7.24 5.32 14.16
N GLY A 115 7.69 5.36 15.41
CA GLY A 115 7.56 6.53 16.29
C GLY A 115 8.33 7.75 15.77
N ALA A 116 9.48 7.53 15.15
CA ALA A 116 10.35 8.61 14.63
C ALA A 116 9.71 9.26 13.39
N GLY A 117 9.23 8.46 12.44
CA GLY A 117 8.51 8.94 11.26
C GLY A 117 7.23 9.66 11.64
N ARG A 118 6.46 9.12 12.62
CA ARG A 118 5.26 9.76 13.18
C ARG A 118 5.59 11.14 13.75
N GLN A 119 6.61 11.23 14.58
CA GLN A 119 7.06 12.50 15.18
C GLN A 119 7.49 13.49 14.11
N ARG A 120 8.27 13.04 13.12
CA ARG A 120 8.75 13.85 12.00
C ARG A 120 7.61 14.52 11.22
N LEU A 121 6.59 13.75 10.83
CA LEU A 121 5.45 14.29 10.08
C LEU A 121 4.64 15.29 10.92
N ARG A 122 4.48 15.03 12.22
CA ARG A 122 3.78 15.93 13.14
C ARG A 122 4.52 17.25 13.32
N GLU A 123 5.82 17.21 13.56
CA GLU A 123 6.65 18.41 13.78
C GLU A 123 6.69 19.33 12.56
N LEU A 124 6.67 18.73 11.35
CA LEU A 124 6.62 19.48 10.10
C LEU A 124 5.20 19.95 9.73
N GLY A 125 4.18 19.62 10.54
CA GLY A 125 2.78 19.96 10.24
C GLY A 125 2.24 19.29 8.97
N LEU A 126 2.80 18.12 8.58
CA LEU A 126 2.43 17.41 7.35
C LEU A 126 1.32 16.39 7.57
N ALA A 127 1.14 15.88 8.78
CA ALA A 127 0.04 15.00 9.15
C ALA A 127 -0.45 15.27 10.58
N GLY A 128 -1.76 15.15 10.79
CA GLY A 128 -2.38 15.21 12.11
C GLY A 128 -2.38 13.87 12.82
N ILE A 129 -2.47 13.85 14.15
CA ILE A 129 -2.73 12.62 14.92
C ILE A 129 -4.25 12.39 14.98
N ALA A 130 -4.72 11.28 14.44
CA ALA A 130 -6.12 10.89 14.51
C ALA A 130 -6.30 9.37 14.33
N ASP A 131 -6.99 8.72 15.25
CA ASP A 131 -7.21 7.27 15.23
C ASP A 131 -8.45 6.88 14.41
N ALA A 132 -9.49 7.74 14.40
CA ALA A 132 -10.75 7.44 13.72
C ALA A 132 -10.60 7.09 12.22
N PRO A 133 -9.74 7.77 11.41
CA PRO A 133 -9.51 7.40 10.02
C PRO A 133 -8.86 6.03 9.83
N HIS A 134 -8.23 5.47 10.87
CA HIS A 134 -7.57 4.17 10.83
C HIS A 134 -8.44 3.05 11.39
N ALA A 135 -9.34 3.33 12.34
CA ALA A 135 -10.01 2.33 13.17
C ALA A 135 -10.73 1.23 12.36
N ALA A 136 -11.50 1.61 11.33
CA ALA A 136 -12.25 0.68 10.49
C ALA A 136 -11.79 0.68 9.02
N GLU A 137 -10.62 1.28 8.73
CA GLU A 137 -10.11 1.40 7.37
C GLU A 137 -9.34 0.14 6.96
N HIS A 138 -9.65 -0.38 5.78
CA HIS A 138 -9.05 -1.60 5.24
C HIS A 138 -7.85 -1.35 4.33
N SER A 139 -7.78 -0.17 3.66
CA SER A 139 -6.80 0.10 2.61
C SER A 139 -5.35 -0.09 3.04
N LEU A 140 -5.04 0.24 4.30
CA LEU A 140 -3.72 0.03 4.88
C LEU A 140 -3.57 -1.37 5.47
N GLU A 141 -4.61 -1.85 6.16
CA GLU A 141 -4.58 -3.12 6.89
C GLU A 141 -4.25 -4.32 6.01
N VAL A 142 -4.88 -4.41 4.83
CA VAL A 142 -4.70 -5.56 3.92
C VAL A 142 -3.28 -5.69 3.36
N GLN A 143 -2.46 -4.64 3.44
CA GLN A 143 -1.06 -4.68 3.03
C GLN A 143 -0.17 -5.34 4.08
N VAL A 144 -0.54 -5.24 5.36
CA VAL A 144 0.33 -5.66 6.47
C VAL A 144 0.68 -7.15 6.44
N PRO A 145 -0.27 -8.09 6.20
CA PRO A 145 0.09 -9.52 6.13
C PRO A 145 1.06 -9.87 4.99
N PHE A 146 0.99 -9.17 3.85
CA PHE A 146 1.97 -9.33 2.77
C PHE A 146 3.36 -8.87 3.19
N LEU A 147 3.45 -7.70 3.85
CA LEU A 147 4.70 -7.18 4.39
C LEU A 147 5.31 -8.14 5.41
N GLN A 148 4.49 -8.67 6.34
CA GLN A 148 4.93 -9.66 7.34
C GLN A 148 5.42 -10.97 6.70
N ALA A 149 4.87 -11.36 5.54
CA ALA A 149 5.28 -12.58 4.84
C ALA A 149 6.61 -12.43 4.09
N VAL A 150 7.00 -11.21 3.70
CA VAL A 150 8.20 -10.97 2.87
C VAL A 150 9.33 -10.28 3.59
N LEU A 151 9.05 -9.59 4.70
CA LEU A 151 10.02 -8.90 5.53
C LEU A 151 10.22 -9.67 6.84
N GLY A 152 11.33 -9.43 7.50
CA GLY A 152 11.51 -9.82 8.90
C GLY A 152 10.86 -8.80 9.83
N ASP A 153 11.57 -8.40 10.88
CA ASP A 153 11.12 -7.34 11.77
C ASP A 153 11.19 -5.98 11.08
N PHE A 154 10.09 -5.26 11.08
CA PHE A 154 9.97 -3.90 10.56
C PHE A 154 8.99 -3.08 11.41
N ASP A 155 9.10 -1.77 11.33
CA ASP A 155 8.09 -0.85 11.84
C ASP A 155 7.30 -0.21 10.69
N LEU A 156 6.09 0.27 11.03
CA LEU A 156 5.10 0.77 10.09
C LEU A 156 4.79 2.24 10.36
N LEU A 157 4.88 3.09 9.36
CA LEU A 157 4.30 4.43 9.37
C LEU A 157 3.03 4.46 8.52
N PRO A 158 1.84 4.18 9.11
CA PRO A 158 0.60 4.19 8.37
C PRO A 158 0.06 5.61 8.24
N ILE A 159 -0.20 6.05 7.00
CA ILE A 159 -0.70 7.37 6.66
C ILE A 159 -2.06 7.23 5.98
N ALA A 160 -3.11 7.66 6.63
CA ALA A 160 -4.44 7.77 6.03
C ALA A 160 -4.52 9.07 5.24
N ALA A 161 -4.83 8.99 3.96
CA ALA A 161 -4.95 10.13 3.06
C ALA A 161 -6.43 10.44 2.76
N GLY A 162 -6.88 11.62 3.21
CA GLY A 162 -8.19 12.16 2.88
C GLY A 162 -8.12 13.16 1.72
N LEU A 163 -8.92 14.22 1.77
CA LEU A 163 -8.84 15.32 0.82
C LEU A 163 -7.52 16.10 1.05
N ALA A 164 -6.43 15.61 0.45
CA ALA A 164 -5.09 16.16 0.57
C ALA A 164 -4.59 16.66 -0.79
N PRO A 165 -4.02 17.86 -0.89
CA PRO A 165 -3.33 18.31 -2.10
C PRO A 165 -2.13 17.41 -2.42
N THR A 166 -1.86 17.19 -3.70
CA THR A 166 -0.72 16.38 -4.18
C THR A 166 0.60 16.83 -3.55
N GLU A 167 0.81 18.14 -3.45
CA GLU A 167 2.01 18.74 -2.84
C GLU A 167 2.19 18.38 -1.37
N LEU A 168 1.10 18.34 -0.60
CA LEU A 168 1.15 17.92 0.81
C LEU A 168 1.59 16.46 0.93
N VAL A 169 1.01 15.58 0.10
CA VAL A 169 1.38 14.15 0.07
C VAL A 169 2.84 13.97 -0.35
N ALA A 170 3.28 14.67 -1.40
CA ALA A 170 4.66 14.61 -1.87
C ALA A 170 5.65 15.05 -0.79
N ARG A 171 5.38 16.18 -0.11
CA ARG A 171 6.22 16.65 1.01
C ARG A 171 6.24 15.68 2.18
N ALA A 172 5.11 15.06 2.49
CA ALA A 172 5.04 14.05 3.56
C ALA A 172 5.89 12.83 3.21
N LEU A 173 5.75 12.27 2.00
CA LEU A 173 6.56 11.14 1.53
C LEU A 173 8.05 11.49 1.48
N ASP A 174 8.40 12.68 0.99
CA ASP A 174 9.80 13.12 0.92
C ASP A 174 10.43 13.29 2.31
N ALA A 175 9.67 13.79 3.29
CA ALA A 175 10.12 13.95 4.67
C ALA A 175 10.45 12.61 5.37
N VAL A 176 9.84 11.51 4.95
CA VAL A 176 10.04 10.15 5.51
C VAL A 176 10.58 9.17 4.47
N TRP A 177 11.21 9.66 3.39
CA TRP A 177 11.73 8.84 2.30
C TRP A 177 12.74 7.79 2.76
N GLY A 178 13.55 8.15 3.75
CA GLY A 178 14.57 7.29 4.35
C GLY A 178 15.65 6.81 3.37
N GLY A 179 16.44 5.87 3.85
CA GLY A 179 17.55 5.24 3.12
C GLY A 179 17.15 3.91 2.47
N ASP A 180 18.16 3.06 2.34
CA ASP A 180 18.06 1.72 1.75
C ASP A 180 17.17 0.75 2.53
N ASP A 181 16.96 1.00 3.79
CA ASP A 181 16.13 0.19 4.69
C ASP A 181 14.67 0.68 4.78
N THR A 182 14.29 1.70 4.00
CA THR A 182 12.93 2.24 3.96
C THR A 182 12.24 1.87 2.65
N LEU A 183 11.02 1.35 2.75
CA LEU A 183 10.10 1.07 1.65
C LEU A 183 8.89 2.00 1.72
N ILE A 184 8.50 2.58 0.59
CA ILE A 184 7.25 3.31 0.45
C ILE A 184 6.21 2.40 -0.19
N VAL A 185 5.01 2.31 0.37
CA VAL A 185 3.89 1.54 -0.21
C VAL A 185 2.68 2.47 -0.34
N VAL A 186 2.19 2.61 -1.56
CA VAL A 186 0.92 3.30 -1.85
C VAL A 186 -0.14 2.26 -2.10
N SER A 187 -1.21 2.29 -1.32
CA SER A 187 -2.32 1.35 -1.42
C SER A 187 -3.45 1.95 -2.26
N SER A 188 -3.79 1.33 -3.39
CA SER A 188 -4.81 1.84 -4.32
C SER A 188 -5.35 0.77 -5.25
N ASP A 189 -6.67 0.64 -5.34
CA ASP A 189 -7.33 0.02 -6.48
C ASP A 189 -7.43 1.04 -7.63
N LEU A 190 -7.70 0.57 -8.86
CA LEU A 190 -7.90 1.40 -10.06
C LEU A 190 -9.38 1.74 -10.26
N SER A 191 -9.91 1.62 -11.49
CA SER A 191 -11.29 1.97 -11.81
C SER A 191 -12.32 1.09 -11.07
N HIS A 192 -13.52 1.62 -10.84
CA HIS A 192 -14.57 0.94 -10.08
C HIS A 192 -15.87 0.88 -10.86
N TYR A 193 -16.52 -0.31 -10.81
CA TYR A 193 -17.90 -0.55 -11.20
C TYR A 193 -18.22 -0.39 -12.68
N HIS A 194 -17.23 -0.46 -13.56
CA HIS A 194 -17.38 -0.54 -15.00
C HIS A 194 -17.51 -1.99 -15.47
N THR A 195 -17.92 -2.18 -16.72
CA THR A 195 -17.78 -3.50 -17.37
C THR A 195 -16.29 -3.84 -17.53
N SER A 196 -15.97 -5.14 -17.61
CA SER A 196 -14.56 -5.57 -17.73
C SER A 196 -13.82 -4.92 -18.90
N ASP A 197 -14.49 -4.71 -20.05
CA ASP A 197 -13.87 -4.10 -21.23
C ASP A 197 -13.65 -2.60 -21.07
N GLU A 198 -14.57 -1.88 -20.41
CA GLU A 198 -14.41 -0.46 -20.09
C GLU A 198 -13.31 -0.26 -19.05
N ALA A 199 -13.32 -1.06 -17.98
CA ALA A 199 -12.29 -1.04 -16.94
C ALA A 199 -10.89 -1.24 -17.53
N ARG A 200 -10.70 -2.21 -18.44
CA ARG A 200 -9.41 -2.44 -19.11
C ARG A 200 -8.89 -1.20 -19.85
N LYS A 201 -9.79 -0.45 -20.51
CA LYS A 201 -9.40 0.78 -21.25
C LYS A 201 -9.04 1.91 -20.28
N LEU A 202 -9.85 2.12 -19.25
CA LEU A 202 -9.61 3.14 -18.22
C LEU A 202 -8.30 2.84 -17.46
N ASP A 203 -8.13 1.61 -17.04
CA ASP A 203 -6.96 1.17 -16.27
C ASP A 203 -5.67 1.21 -17.12
N ALA A 204 -5.75 0.91 -18.42
CA ALA A 204 -4.61 1.08 -19.33
C ALA A 204 -4.18 2.55 -19.42
N THR A 205 -5.14 3.49 -19.48
CA THR A 205 -4.85 4.93 -19.50
C THR A 205 -4.24 5.40 -18.16
N THR A 206 -4.80 4.92 -17.04
CA THR A 206 -4.27 5.20 -15.70
C THR A 206 -2.86 4.65 -15.54
N THR A 207 -2.63 3.41 -15.98
CA THR A 207 -1.31 2.76 -15.98
C THR A 207 -0.30 3.55 -16.80
N GLN A 208 -0.66 4.01 -17.99
CA GLN A 208 0.22 4.85 -18.79
C GLN A 208 0.60 6.14 -18.06
N SER A 209 -0.36 6.79 -17.40
CA SER A 209 -0.11 7.99 -16.58
C SER A 209 0.87 7.71 -15.44
N ILE A 210 0.74 6.57 -14.76
CA ILE A 210 1.66 6.15 -13.69
C ILE A 210 3.07 5.89 -14.25
N LEU A 211 3.19 5.17 -15.38
CA LEU A 211 4.47 4.89 -16.03
C LEU A 211 5.19 6.17 -16.47
N GLU A 212 4.43 7.18 -16.91
CA GLU A 212 4.93 8.51 -17.27
C GLU A 212 5.17 9.42 -16.05
N ARG A 213 4.88 8.92 -14.86
CA ARG A 213 4.98 9.66 -13.59
C ARG A 213 4.12 10.93 -13.57
N ARG A 214 2.94 10.89 -14.20
CA ARG A 214 1.96 11.98 -14.11
C ARG A 214 1.36 11.99 -12.70
N SER A 215 1.05 13.19 -12.21
CA SER A 215 0.56 13.41 -10.84
C SER A 215 -0.81 14.12 -10.82
N ASP A 216 -1.66 13.77 -11.79
CA ASP A 216 -2.97 14.39 -12.05
C ASP A 216 -4.10 13.34 -12.15
N LEU A 217 -3.91 12.16 -11.57
CA LEU A 217 -4.95 11.14 -11.50
C LEU A 217 -6.14 11.65 -10.68
N SER A 218 -7.36 11.35 -11.15
CA SER A 218 -8.60 11.60 -10.42
C SER A 218 -8.96 10.43 -9.49
N ASP A 219 -9.84 10.70 -8.51
CA ASP A 219 -10.37 9.70 -7.60
C ASP A 219 -11.24 8.63 -8.34
N GLU A 220 -11.72 8.93 -9.56
CA GLU A 220 -12.42 7.98 -10.44
C GLU A 220 -11.47 6.98 -11.12
N GLN A 221 -10.22 7.39 -11.39
CA GLN A 221 -9.21 6.55 -11.99
C GLN A 221 -8.57 5.59 -10.98
N ALA A 222 -8.43 6.05 -9.73
CA ALA A 222 -7.86 5.26 -8.64
C ALA A 222 -8.33 5.80 -7.29
N CYS A 223 -8.81 4.93 -6.40
CA CYS A 223 -9.26 5.38 -5.07
C CYS A 223 -8.12 5.97 -4.22
N GLY A 224 -6.88 5.52 -4.45
CA GLY A 224 -5.66 6.06 -3.84
C GLY A 224 -4.95 7.12 -4.70
N ALA A 225 -5.65 7.78 -5.64
CA ALA A 225 -5.07 8.76 -6.57
C ALA A 225 -4.20 9.81 -5.87
N ARG A 226 -4.60 10.27 -4.68
CA ARG A 226 -3.84 11.27 -3.91
C ARG A 226 -2.47 10.74 -3.47
N GLY A 227 -2.43 9.50 -2.98
CA GLY A 227 -1.18 8.80 -2.64
C GLY A 227 -0.29 8.60 -3.87
N ILE A 228 -0.90 8.13 -4.99
CA ILE A 228 -0.19 7.91 -6.25
C ILE A 228 0.37 9.24 -6.78
N ASN A 229 -0.46 10.30 -6.86
CA ASN A 229 -0.04 11.62 -7.36
C ASN A 229 1.14 12.18 -6.57
N GLY A 230 1.08 12.08 -5.22
CA GLY A 230 2.20 12.50 -4.37
C GLY A 230 3.46 11.68 -4.63
N LEU A 231 3.34 10.35 -4.74
CA LEU A 231 4.48 9.48 -5.07
C LEU A 231 5.04 9.80 -6.45
N MET A 232 4.20 10.06 -7.46
CA MET A 232 4.65 10.41 -8.81
C MET A 232 5.39 11.73 -8.87
N GLN A 233 4.98 12.72 -8.06
CA GLN A 233 5.72 13.97 -7.93
C GLN A 233 7.12 13.74 -7.36
N VAL A 234 7.24 12.95 -6.28
CA VAL A 234 8.54 12.56 -5.71
C VAL A 234 9.37 11.74 -6.71
N ALA A 235 8.74 10.80 -7.40
CA ALA A 235 9.40 9.94 -8.39
C ALA A 235 10.01 10.73 -9.55
N ARG A 236 9.33 11.79 -10.04
CA ARG A 236 9.90 12.69 -11.04
C ARG A 236 11.11 13.45 -10.50
N HIS A 237 10.97 14.03 -9.33
CA HIS A 237 12.05 14.81 -8.70
C HIS A 237 13.30 13.97 -8.43
N ARG A 238 13.11 12.71 -8.02
CA ARG A 238 14.21 11.78 -7.70
C ARG A 238 14.66 10.91 -8.87
N GLY A 239 14.04 11.02 -10.03
CA GLY A 239 14.42 10.27 -11.22
C GLY A 239 14.09 8.77 -11.17
N LEU A 240 13.08 8.35 -10.37
CA LEU A 240 12.76 6.93 -10.26
C LEU A 240 12.21 6.35 -11.58
N ALA A 241 12.64 5.12 -11.89
CA ALA A 241 12.00 4.33 -12.95
C ALA A 241 10.76 3.63 -12.40
N VAL A 242 9.70 3.54 -13.21
CA VAL A 242 8.44 2.87 -12.86
C VAL A 242 8.24 1.65 -13.74
N GLU A 243 7.89 0.52 -13.17
CA GLU A 243 7.56 -0.74 -13.83
C GLU A 243 6.13 -1.15 -13.49
N LEU A 244 5.31 -1.49 -14.50
CA LEU A 244 4.08 -2.24 -14.30
C LEU A 244 4.46 -3.69 -14.00
N VAL A 245 4.03 -4.20 -12.85
CA VAL A 245 4.32 -5.57 -12.43
C VAL A 245 3.20 -6.53 -12.82
N ASP A 246 1.94 -6.16 -12.55
CA ASP A 246 0.75 -6.91 -12.95
C ASP A 246 -0.49 -5.98 -13.00
N GLN A 247 -1.41 -6.29 -13.90
CA GLN A 247 -2.68 -5.57 -14.02
C GLN A 247 -3.80 -6.52 -14.41
N ARG A 248 -4.89 -6.52 -13.64
CA ARG A 248 -6.09 -7.31 -13.84
C ARG A 248 -7.31 -6.54 -13.35
N ASN A 249 -8.50 -7.13 -13.50
CA ASN A 249 -9.70 -6.68 -12.78
C ASN A 249 -10.36 -7.86 -12.05
N SER A 250 -11.36 -7.57 -11.21
CA SER A 250 -12.03 -8.59 -10.40
C SER A 250 -12.68 -9.68 -11.25
N GLY A 251 -13.08 -9.40 -12.50
CA GLY A 251 -13.61 -10.39 -13.44
C GLY A 251 -12.56 -11.36 -14.00
N ASP A 252 -11.27 -11.09 -13.78
CA ASP A 252 -10.17 -12.00 -14.12
C ASP A 252 -9.79 -12.91 -12.94
N THR A 253 -10.37 -12.67 -11.75
CA THR A 253 -10.10 -13.41 -10.52
C THR A 253 -11.35 -14.09 -9.99
N ALA A 254 -12.13 -13.46 -9.13
CA ALA A 254 -13.28 -14.09 -8.45
C ALA A 254 -14.60 -13.36 -8.68
N GLY A 255 -14.62 -12.25 -9.43
CA GLY A 255 -15.80 -11.41 -9.64
C GLY A 255 -16.55 -11.68 -10.95
N ASP A 256 -17.73 -11.07 -11.06
CA ASP A 256 -18.50 -10.98 -12.29
C ASP A 256 -17.86 -9.93 -13.24
N ARG A 257 -17.95 -10.17 -14.55
CA ARG A 257 -17.43 -9.28 -15.59
C ARG A 257 -18.32 -8.09 -15.93
N ALA A 258 -19.57 -8.10 -15.47
CA ALA A 258 -20.49 -7.01 -15.73
C ALA A 258 -20.18 -5.75 -14.91
N ARG A 259 -19.57 -5.93 -13.73
CA ARG A 259 -19.25 -4.83 -12.82
C ARG A 259 -17.97 -5.14 -12.03
N VAL A 260 -16.85 -4.64 -12.51
CA VAL A 260 -15.54 -4.97 -11.97
C VAL A 260 -14.87 -3.81 -11.21
N VAL A 261 -13.82 -4.16 -10.47
CA VAL A 261 -12.83 -3.23 -9.92
C VAL A 261 -11.49 -3.56 -10.56
N GLY A 262 -10.78 -2.54 -11.03
CA GLY A 262 -9.46 -2.66 -11.62
C GLY A 262 -8.36 -2.73 -10.55
N TYR A 263 -7.33 -3.53 -10.81
CA TYR A 263 -6.18 -3.73 -9.94
C TYR A 263 -4.90 -3.55 -10.73
N GLY A 264 -3.96 -2.77 -10.17
CA GLY A 264 -2.63 -2.61 -10.73
C GLY A 264 -1.58 -2.71 -9.64
N SER A 265 -0.47 -3.38 -9.92
CA SER A 265 0.70 -3.36 -9.06
C SER A 265 1.90 -2.82 -9.82
N TYR A 266 2.64 -1.92 -9.17
CA TYR A 266 3.77 -1.23 -9.77
C TYR A 266 4.95 -1.22 -8.80
N ALA A 267 6.15 -1.25 -9.37
CA ALA A 267 7.40 -1.13 -8.61
C ALA A 267 8.20 0.07 -9.11
N LEU A 268 8.72 0.86 -8.18
CA LEU A 268 9.53 2.03 -8.47
C LEU A 268 10.96 1.79 -7.98
N TYR A 269 11.93 2.16 -8.80
CA TYR A 269 13.34 1.89 -8.57
C TYR A 269 14.15 3.18 -8.64
N GLU A 270 15.06 3.35 -7.70
CA GLU A 270 16.13 4.36 -7.78
C GLU A 270 17.11 3.98 -8.91
N ALA A 271 17.74 4.98 -9.53
CA ALA A 271 18.67 4.81 -10.64
C ALA A 271 19.95 4.06 -10.25
#